data_0fe124c68ac143c8d86d7cd06990beed
#
_entry.id   0fe124c68ac143c8d86d7cd06990beed
#
_cell.length_a   1.000
_cell.length_b   1.000
_cell.length_c   1.000
_cell.angle_alpha   90.00
_cell.angle_beta   90.00
_cell.angle_gamma   90.00
#
_symmetry.space_group_name_H-M   'P 1'
#
loop_
_entity.id
_entity.type
_entity.pdbx_description
1 polymer ?
#
loop_
_entity_poly.entity_id
_entity_poly.type
_entity_poly.pdbx_seq_one_letter_code
_entity_poly.pdbx_strand_id
1 'polypeptide(L)'
;MTRMKRLTHIDSDGRVQMVDVSAKPLSKRRAVARGKIRLQWETLDLIARDQIAKGNVFATARIAGIQAAKQTAQLIPLCHTLPLGQVNLDIVASKDGAEVKCTAQTIAQTGVEMEALVGVTVALLSIYDMCKAVDKDMIISDVQLFEKTKSAVAAVRDRHTEKTRRSSRRR
;
A
#
# COMPACT_ATOMS: atom_id res chain seq x y z
N MET A 1 3.79 21.57 30.82
CA MET A 1 2.69 21.91 29.86
C MET A 1 2.85 21.07 28.60
N THR A 2 2.03 20.06 28.42
CA THR A 2 2.06 19.18 27.24
C THR A 2 1.51 19.94 26.04
N ARG A 3 2.36 20.20 25.05
CA ARG A 3 1.99 20.88 23.81
C ARG A 3 0.93 20.02 23.08
N MET A 4 -0.33 20.42 23.16
CA MET A 4 -1.41 19.76 22.40
C MET A 4 -1.02 19.74 20.92
N LYS A 5 -0.92 18.56 20.33
CA LYS A 5 -0.68 18.41 18.89
C LYS A 5 -1.90 18.99 18.17
N ARG A 6 -1.69 20.07 17.42
CA ARG A 6 -2.75 20.69 16.60
C ARG A 6 -3.25 19.65 15.59
N LEU A 7 -4.55 19.38 15.60
CA LEU A 7 -5.18 18.50 14.62
C LEU A 7 -5.14 19.18 13.25
N THR A 8 -4.45 18.58 12.29
CA THR A 8 -4.19 19.17 10.98
C THR A 8 -5.33 19.00 9.98
N HIS A 9 -6.32 18.16 10.31
CA HIS A 9 -7.48 17.87 9.47
C HIS A 9 -8.76 18.61 9.89
N ILE A 10 -8.63 19.64 10.75
CA ILE A 10 -9.77 20.46 11.22
C ILE A 10 -9.38 21.92 11.01
N ASP A 11 -10.27 22.70 10.37
CA ASP A 11 -10.12 24.13 10.21
C ASP A 11 -10.45 24.91 11.51
N SER A 12 -10.39 26.26 11.46
CA SER A 12 -10.71 27.12 12.60
C SER A 12 -12.16 27.01 13.06
N ASP A 13 -13.06 26.58 12.20
CA ASP A 13 -14.49 26.46 12.43
C ASP A 13 -14.90 25.05 12.88
N GLY A 14 -13.92 24.14 13.08
CA GLY A 14 -14.15 22.76 13.49
C GLY A 14 -14.58 21.83 12.34
N ARG A 15 -14.48 22.28 11.08
CA ARG A 15 -14.85 21.47 9.92
C ARG A 15 -13.68 20.60 9.47
N VAL A 16 -14.03 19.41 8.98
CA VAL A 16 -13.05 18.45 8.43
C VAL A 16 -12.52 18.96 7.09
N GLN A 17 -11.21 18.96 6.91
CA GLN A 17 -10.56 19.35 5.67
C GLN A 17 -9.36 18.45 5.32
N MET A 18 -9.12 18.28 4.03
CA MET A 18 -7.89 17.65 3.54
C MET A 18 -6.70 18.58 3.78
N VAL A 19 -5.60 18.07 4.32
CA VAL A 19 -4.39 18.86 4.62
C VAL A 19 -3.77 19.38 3.34
N ASP A 20 -3.50 20.70 3.26
CA ASP A 20 -2.70 21.26 2.18
C ASP A 20 -1.24 20.81 2.28
N VAL A 21 -0.76 20.16 1.25
CA VAL A 21 0.62 19.68 1.14
C VAL A 21 1.40 20.38 0.02
N SER A 22 0.81 21.34 -0.68
CA SER A 22 1.36 21.99 -1.88
C SER A 22 2.73 22.58 -1.66
N ALA A 23 2.98 23.18 -0.49
CA ALA A 23 4.26 23.80 -0.13
C ALA A 23 5.35 22.78 0.31
N LYS A 24 5.01 21.47 0.46
CA LYS A 24 5.98 20.47 0.89
C LYS A 24 6.83 19.99 -0.29
N PRO A 25 8.15 19.82 -0.08
CA PRO A 25 9.00 19.27 -1.13
C PRO A 25 8.65 17.81 -1.45
N LEU A 26 8.83 17.44 -2.72
CA LEU A 26 8.74 16.05 -3.14
C LEU A 26 9.77 15.20 -2.40
N SER A 27 9.40 14.00 -2.05
CA SER A 27 10.27 13.01 -1.41
C SER A 27 9.86 11.61 -1.82
N LYS A 28 10.82 10.70 -1.89
CA LYS A 28 10.54 9.27 -2.07
C LYS A 28 9.89 8.75 -0.78
N ARG A 29 8.75 8.14 -0.93
CA ARG A 29 7.94 7.57 0.16
C ARG A 29 7.75 6.09 -0.07
N ARG A 30 7.87 5.31 0.98
CA ARG A 30 7.58 3.89 1.00
C ARG A 30 6.82 3.55 2.28
N ALA A 31 5.80 2.74 2.15
CA ALA A 31 5.07 2.17 3.27
C ALA A 31 4.90 0.66 3.08
N VAL A 32 4.93 -0.08 4.17
CA VAL A 32 4.65 -1.50 4.23
C VAL A 32 3.54 -1.72 5.26
N ALA A 33 2.45 -2.32 4.84
CA ALA A 33 1.40 -2.81 5.72
C ALA A 33 1.38 -4.34 5.70
N ARG A 34 0.85 -4.93 6.77
CA ARG A 34 0.63 -6.39 6.90
C ARG A 34 -0.74 -6.65 7.48
N GLY A 35 -1.24 -7.86 7.26
CA GLY A 35 -2.45 -8.37 7.87
C GLY A 35 -2.53 -9.87 7.71
N LYS A 36 -3.43 -10.51 8.43
CA LYS A 36 -3.59 -11.96 8.45
C LYS A 36 -5.04 -12.35 8.24
N ILE A 37 -5.23 -13.53 7.70
CA ILE A 37 -6.51 -14.23 7.71
C ILE A 37 -6.30 -15.64 8.23
N ARG A 38 -7.05 -16.01 9.26
CA ARG A 38 -7.11 -17.39 9.75
C ARG A 38 -8.03 -18.18 8.83
N LEU A 39 -7.58 -19.38 8.44
CA LEU A 39 -8.30 -20.32 7.59
C LEU A 39 -8.21 -21.71 8.22
N GLN A 40 -9.22 -22.55 7.98
CA GLN A 40 -9.15 -23.96 8.30
C GLN A 40 -8.11 -24.65 7.41
N TRP A 41 -7.50 -25.74 7.89
CA TRP A 41 -6.45 -26.44 7.15
C TRP A 41 -6.98 -27.03 5.82
N GLU A 42 -8.25 -27.48 5.81
CA GLU A 42 -8.94 -27.97 4.62
C GLU A 42 -9.06 -26.89 3.55
N THR A 43 -9.32 -25.64 3.96
CA THR A 43 -9.39 -24.50 3.05
C THR A 43 -8.03 -24.18 2.48
N LEU A 44 -6.97 -24.25 3.27
CA LEU A 44 -5.59 -24.07 2.79
C LEU A 44 -5.20 -25.15 1.77
N ASP A 45 -5.58 -26.40 2.01
CA ASP A 45 -5.34 -27.53 1.07
C ASP A 45 -6.07 -27.30 -0.25
N LEU A 46 -7.35 -26.87 -0.22
CA LEU A 46 -8.11 -26.51 -1.43
C LEU A 46 -7.46 -25.37 -2.20
N ILE A 47 -6.96 -24.34 -1.51
CA ILE A 47 -6.23 -23.23 -2.13
C ILE A 47 -4.95 -23.74 -2.79
N ALA A 48 -4.17 -24.55 -2.09
CA ALA A 48 -2.89 -25.08 -2.58
C ALA A 48 -3.05 -25.95 -3.83
N ARG A 49 -4.19 -26.62 -3.97
CA ARG A 49 -4.53 -27.47 -5.14
C ARG A 49 -5.33 -26.75 -6.22
N ASP A 50 -5.56 -25.43 -6.10
CA ASP A 50 -6.42 -24.66 -7.01
C ASP A 50 -7.86 -25.24 -7.14
N GLN A 51 -8.41 -25.79 -6.05
CA GLN A 51 -9.73 -26.45 -6.02
C GLN A 51 -10.86 -25.56 -5.48
N ILE A 52 -10.59 -24.29 -5.20
CA ILE A 52 -11.65 -23.33 -4.87
C ILE A 52 -12.44 -23.01 -6.14
N ALA A 53 -13.76 -23.17 -6.08
CA ALA A 53 -14.65 -23.03 -7.24
C ALA A 53 -14.59 -21.66 -7.94
N LYS A 54 -14.20 -20.60 -7.21
CA LYS A 54 -14.01 -19.24 -7.75
C LYS A 54 -12.64 -19.01 -8.43
N GLY A 55 -11.79 -20.01 -8.52
CA GLY A 55 -10.48 -19.96 -9.14
C GLY A 55 -9.33 -19.67 -8.16
N ASN A 56 -8.19 -19.20 -8.70
CA ASN A 56 -6.97 -19.00 -7.91
C ASN A 56 -7.11 -17.85 -6.91
N VAL A 57 -7.19 -18.21 -5.62
CA VAL A 57 -7.49 -17.30 -4.51
C VAL A 57 -6.41 -16.23 -4.34
N PHE A 58 -5.13 -16.65 -4.27
CA PHE A 58 -4.05 -15.71 -4.00
C PHE A 58 -3.73 -14.79 -5.18
N ALA A 59 -3.87 -15.29 -6.41
CA ALA A 59 -3.71 -14.44 -7.60
C ALA A 59 -4.80 -13.37 -7.66
N THR A 60 -6.06 -13.75 -7.44
CA THR A 60 -7.20 -12.84 -7.41
C THR A 60 -7.05 -11.80 -6.30
N ALA A 61 -6.72 -12.22 -5.08
CA ALA A 61 -6.52 -11.34 -3.94
C ALA A 61 -5.38 -10.33 -4.18
N ARG A 62 -4.27 -10.79 -4.82
CA ARG A 62 -3.15 -9.89 -5.18
C ARG A 62 -3.60 -8.80 -6.14
N ILE A 63 -4.32 -9.15 -7.20
CA ILE A 63 -4.82 -8.16 -8.17
C ILE A 63 -5.79 -7.19 -7.51
N ALA A 64 -6.73 -7.70 -6.70
CA ALA A 64 -7.70 -6.88 -5.97
C ALA A 64 -7.03 -5.88 -5.02
N GLY A 65 -6.02 -6.33 -4.25
CA GLY A 65 -5.26 -5.47 -3.35
C GLY A 65 -4.46 -4.39 -4.09
N ILE A 66 -3.81 -4.73 -5.21
CA ILE A 66 -3.10 -3.74 -6.04
C ILE A 66 -4.08 -2.70 -6.59
N GLN A 67 -5.24 -3.14 -7.08
CA GLN A 67 -6.26 -2.24 -7.62
C GLN A 67 -6.82 -1.31 -6.53
N ALA A 68 -7.08 -1.84 -5.34
CA ALA A 68 -7.58 -1.06 -4.21
C ALA A 68 -6.57 -0.02 -3.73
N ALA A 69 -5.29 -0.36 -3.64
CA ALA A 69 -4.22 0.59 -3.32
C ALA A 69 -4.20 1.78 -4.30
N LYS A 70 -4.43 1.54 -5.60
CA LYS A 70 -4.51 2.58 -6.63
C LYS A 70 -5.76 3.45 -6.53
N GLN A 71 -6.81 2.98 -5.85
CA GLN A 71 -8.09 3.66 -5.66
C GLN A 71 -8.26 4.25 -4.25
N THR A 72 -7.23 4.28 -3.42
CA THR A 72 -7.31 4.69 -2.00
C THR A 72 -8.00 6.04 -1.82
N ALA A 73 -7.68 7.05 -2.63
CA ALA A 73 -8.29 8.37 -2.54
C ALA A 73 -9.80 8.39 -2.86
N GLN A 74 -10.31 7.38 -3.57
CA GLN A 74 -11.75 7.21 -3.84
C GLN A 74 -12.48 6.53 -2.66
N LEU A 75 -11.75 5.78 -1.83
CA LEU A 75 -12.29 5.03 -0.69
C LEU A 75 -12.17 5.79 0.63
N ILE A 76 -11.12 6.59 0.80
CA ILE A 76 -10.79 7.30 2.03
C ILE A 76 -10.90 8.81 1.79
N PRO A 77 -11.93 9.48 2.32
CA PRO A 77 -12.33 10.84 1.92
C PRO A 77 -11.25 11.92 1.99
N LEU A 78 -10.34 11.84 2.97
CA LEU A 78 -9.30 12.85 3.18
C LEU A 78 -7.92 12.45 2.65
N CYS A 79 -7.83 11.36 1.90
CA CYS A 79 -6.60 10.95 1.25
C CYS A 79 -6.36 11.75 -0.04
N HIS A 80 -5.09 12.14 -0.25
CA HIS A 80 -4.66 12.73 -1.50
C HIS A 80 -4.61 11.68 -2.61
N THR A 81 -4.91 12.08 -3.84
CA THR A 81 -4.63 11.24 -5.01
C THR A 81 -3.13 11.24 -5.28
N LEU A 82 -2.49 10.09 -5.16
CA LEU A 82 -1.04 9.95 -5.29
C LEU A 82 -0.65 9.15 -6.54
N PRO A 83 0.38 9.60 -7.29
CA PRO A 83 0.94 8.83 -8.40
C PRO A 83 1.80 7.69 -7.84
N LEU A 84 1.23 6.49 -7.70
CA LEU A 84 1.96 5.32 -7.21
C LEU A 84 2.96 4.83 -8.25
N GLY A 85 4.25 4.85 -7.90
CA GLY A 85 5.32 4.32 -8.74
C GLY A 85 5.43 2.80 -8.65
N GLN A 86 5.03 2.22 -7.50
CA GLN A 86 5.04 0.78 -7.29
C GLN A 86 4.01 0.38 -6.23
N VAL A 87 3.31 -0.72 -6.49
CA VAL A 87 2.56 -1.49 -5.49
C VAL A 87 2.97 -2.94 -5.64
N ASN A 88 3.48 -3.55 -4.58
CA ASN A 88 3.75 -4.98 -4.51
C ASN A 88 2.92 -5.61 -3.40
N LEU A 89 2.34 -6.77 -3.67
CA LEU A 89 1.49 -7.49 -2.73
C LEU A 89 1.94 -8.95 -2.68
N ASP A 90 2.52 -9.33 -1.55
CA ASP A 90 2.98 -10.68 -1.25
C ASP A 90 1.92 -11.37 -0.37
N ILE A 91 1.56 -12.59 -0.72
CA ILE A 91 0.66 -13.45 0.05
C ILE A 91 1.38 -14.77 0.30
N VAL A 92 1.50 -15.13 1.56
CA VAL A 92 2.20 -16.34 2.00
C VAL A 92 1.26 -17.16 2.88
N ALA A 93 1.04 -18.43 2.50
CA ALA A 93 0.33 -19.36 3.35
C ALA A 93 1.15 -19.65 4.63
N SER A 94 0.47 -19.75 5.76
CA SER A 94 1.01 -20.14 7.06
C SER A 94 0.30 -21.38 7.57
N LYS A 95 0.69 -21.89 8.74
CA LYS A 95 0.12 -23.10 9.34
C LYS A 95 -1.40 -22.99 9.56
N ASP A 96 -1.89 -21.78 9.87
CA ASP A 96 -3.25 -21.50 10.33
C ASP A 96 -3.95 -20.42 9.49
N GLY A 97 -3.47 -20.19 8.26
CA GLY A 97 -4.09 -19.22 7.37
C GLY A 97 -3.13 -18.63 6.34
N ALA A 98 -3.23 -17.33 6.11
CA ALA A 98 -2.33 -16.61 5.21
C ALA A 98 -1.96 -15.23 5.79
N GLU A 99 -0.72 -14.82 5.51
CA GLU A 99 -0.24 -13.46 5.77
C GLU A 99 -0.17 -12.69 4.45
N VAL A 100 -0.71 -11.47 4.47
CA VAL A 100 -0.67 -10.53 3.35
C VAL A 100 0.22 -9.36 3.73
N LYS A 101 1.13 -8.99 2.82
CA LYS A 101 2.01 -7.84 2.94
C LYS A 101 1.88 -6.98 1.70
N CYS A 102 1.58 -5.70 1.88
CA CYS A 102 1.55 -4.71 0.79
C CYS A 102 2.66 -3.68 0.97
N THR A 103 3.44 -3.46 -0.08
CA THR A 103 4.43 -2.38 -0.16
C THR A 103 3.96 -1.39 -1.21
N ALA A 104 3.75 -0.12 -0.83
CA ALA A 104 3.45 0.98 -1.73
C ALA A 104 4.60 1.98 -1.76
N GLN A 105 4.90 2.55 -2.94
CA GLN A 105 5.94 3.57 -3.13
C GLN A 105 5.48 4.68 -4.06
N THR A 106 5.90 5.90 -3.75
CA THR A 106 5.68 7.09 -4.58
C THR A 106 6.78 8.11 -4.42
N ILE A 107 6.81 9.10 -5.30
CA ILE A 107 7.51 10.38 -5.13
C ILE A 107 6.43 11.44 -5.02
N ALA A 108 6.17 11.93 -3.80
CA ALA A 108 5.08 12.87 -3.52
C ALA A 108 5.38 13.73 -2.28
N GLN A 109 4.49 14.69 -2.00
CA GLN A 109 4.55 15.56 -0.82
C GLN A 109 4.07 14.86 0.46
N THR A 110 3.27 13.78 0.35
CA THR A 110 2.73 13.02 1.49
C THR A 110 3.06 11.54 1.42
N GLY A 111 2.75 10.80 2.47
CA GLY A 111 3.05 9.37 2.58
C GLY A 111 2.03 8.49 1.88
N VAL A 112 2.34 7.19 1.78
CA VAL A 112 1.54 6.15 1.10
C VAL A 112 1.08 5.07 2.09
N GLU A 113 0.93 5.44 3.35
CA GLU A 113 0.53 4.52 4.41
C GLU A 113 -0.86 3.93 4.15
N MET A 114 -1.80 4.79 3.71
CA MET A 114 -3.18 4.38 3.46
C MET A 114 -3.29 3.47 2.25
N GLU A 115 -2.51 3.71 1.20
CA GLU A 115 -2.44 2.85 0.01
C GLU A 115 -1.97 1.44 0.38
N ALA A 116 -0.97 1.33 1.24
CA ALA A 116 -0.50 0.03 1.72
C ALA A 116 -1.55 -0.68 2.59
N LEU A 117 -2.21 0.03 3.50
CA LEU A 117 -3.26 -0.52 4.38
C LEU A 117 -4.49 -0.95 3.59
N VAL A 118 -4.98 -0.12 2.67
CA VAL A 118 -6.12 -0.45 1.79
C VAL A 118 -5.80 -1.68 0.93
N GLY A 119 -4.58 -1.75 0.38
CA GLY A 119 -4.13 -2.91 -0.40
C GLY A 119 -4.19 -4.21 0.38
N VAL A 120 -3.68 -4.24 1.62
CA VAL A 120 -3.76 -5.41 2.51
C VAL A 120 -5.21 -5.76 2.83
N THR A 121 -6.00 -4.77 3.23
CA THR A 121 -7.38 -5.01 3.68
C THR A 121 -8.23 -5.62 2.57
N VAL A 122 -8.16 -5.08 1.35
CA VAL A 122 -8.96 -5.58 0.23
C VAL A 122 -8.46 -6.95 -0.25
N ALA A 123 -7.15 -7.22 -0.18
CA ALA A 123 -6.63 -8.56 -0.48
C ALA A 123 -7.17 -9.60 0.52
N LEU A 124 -7.17 -9.30 1.82
CA LEU A 124 -7.74 -10.18 2.86
C LEU A 124 -9.24 -10.39 2.67
N LEU A 125 -10.01 -9.33 2.36
CA LEU A 125 -11.43 -9.42 2.04
C LEU A 125 -11.67 -10.28 0.79
N SER A 126 -10.79 -10.23 -0.20
CA SER A 126 -10.89 -11.04 -1.41
C SER A 126 -10.66 -12.53 -1.11
N ILE A 127 -9.68 -12.88 -0.26
CA ILE A 127 -9.48 -14.25 0.22
C ILE A 127 -10.76 -14.71 0.94
N TYR A 128 -11.28 -13.89 1.85
CA TYR A 128 -12.50 -14.18 2.60
C TYR A 128 -13.68 -14.46 1.65
N ASP A 129 -13.95 -13.58 0.69
CA ASP A 129 -15.07 -13.76 -0.27
C ASP A 129 -14.93 -15.04 -1.09
N MET A 130 -13.72 -15.35 -1.53
CA MET A 130 -13.50 -16.55 -2.36
C MET A 130 -13.67 -17.86 -1.57
N CYS A 131 -13.36 -17.86 -0.27
CA CYS A 131 -13.38 -19.05 0.58
C CYS A 131 -14.64 -19.21 1.43
N LYS A 132 -15.47 -18.17 1.60
CA LYS A 132 -16.62 -18.18 2.53
C LYS A 132 -17.69 -19.27 2.27
N ALA A 133 -17.66 -19.92 1.11
CA ALA A 133 -18.55 -21.05 0.83
C ALA A 133 -18.11 -22.32 1.56
N VAL A 134 -16.79 -22.50 1.76
CA VAL A 134 -16.18 -23.69 2.35
C VAL A 134 -15.68 -23.47 3.77
N ASP A 135 -15.37 -22.23 4.16
CA ASP A 135 -14.90 -21.86 5.49
C ASP A 135 -15.77 -20.74 6.08
N LYS A 136 -16.38 -20.98 7.24
CA LYS A 136 -17.28 -20.03 7.91
C LYS A 136 -16.63 -19.31 9.09
N ASP A 137 -15.47 -19.82 9.55
CA ASP A 137 -14.81 -19.35 10.78
C ASP A 137 -13.58 -18.52 10.53
N MET A 138 -13.45 -17.99 9.31
CA MET A 138 -12.35 -17.12 8.92
C MET A 138 -12.32 -15.85 9.74
N ILE A 139 -11.11 -15.46 10.18
CA ILE A 139 -10.90 -14.21 10.93
C ILE A 139 -9.80 -13.41 10.24
N ILE A 140 -10.14 -12.17 9.83
CA ILE A 140 -9.16 -11.17 9.41
C ILE A 140 -8.65 -10.45 10.66
N SER A 141 -7.33 -10.39 10.83
CA SER A 141 -6.68 -9.78 11.99
C SER A 141 -5.38 -9.08 11.63
N ASP A 142 -4.80 -8.40 12.62
CA ASP A 142 -3.45 -7.82 12.60
C ASP A 142 -3.18 -6.89 11.40
N VAL A 143 -4.21 -6.21 10.87
CA VAL A 143 -4.02 -5.20 9.82
C VAL A 143 -3.37 -3.97 10.43
N GLN A 144 -2.12 -3.73 10.05
CA GLN A 144 -1.33 -2.64 10.61
C GLN A 144 -0.26 -2.12 9.65
N LEU A 145 0.11 -0.87 9.85
CA LEU A 145 1.30 -0.29 9.24
C LEU A 145 2.54 -0.88 9.93
N PHE A 146 3.39 -1.56 9.16
CA PHE A 146 4.60 -2.21 9.67
C PHE A 146 5.83 -1.32 9.57
N GLU A 147 5.97 -0.60 8.45
CA GLU A 147 7.13 0.26 8.19
C GLU A 147 6.72 1.45 7.33
N LYS A 148 7.35 2.59 7.57
CA LYS A 148 7.32 3.73 6.64
C LYS A 148 8.67 4.41 6.56
N THR A 149 9.06 4.81 5.36
CA THR A 149 10.30 5.55 5.11
C THR A 149 10.07 6.78 4.25
N LYS A 150 10.92 7.77 4.49
CA LYS A 150 10.99 9.01 3.70
C LYS A 150 12.46 9.29 3.38
N SER A 151 12.77 9.54 2.11
CA SER A 151 14.10 9.95 1.68
C SER A 151 14.03 11.08 0.64
N ALA A 152 15.10 11.84 0.51
CA ALA A 152 15.20 12.85 -0.53
C ALA A 152 15.15 12.19 -1.92
N VAL A 153 14.60 12.90 -2.90
CA VAL A 153 14.70 12.51 -4.31
C VAL A 153 16.13 12.82 -4.74
N ALA A 154 16.89 11.81 -5.17
CA ALA A 154 18.22 12.03 -5.72
C ALA A 154 18.11 12.93 -6.96
N ALA A 155 18.92 13.99 -7.01
CA ALA A 155 19.00 14.82 -8.20
C ALA A 155 19.41 13.94 -9.39
N VAL A 156 18.64 13.96 -10.47
CA VAL A 156 19.03 13.32 -11.73
C VAL A 156 20.30 14.03 -12.20
N ARG A 157 21.45 13.35 -12.12
CA ARG A 157 22.68 13.85 -12.72
C ARG A 157 22.46 13.87 -14.23
N ASP A 158 22.37 15.07 -14.79
CA ASP A 158 22.21 15.29 -16.22
C ASP A 158 23.48 14.84 -16.93
N ARG A 159 23.45 13.63 -17.51
CA ARG A 159 24.60 13.06 -18.25
C ARG A 159 24.91 13.83 -19.56
N HIS A 160 24.12 14.83 -19.90
CA HIS A 160 24.29 15.60 -21.13
C HIS A 160 25.35 16.71 -20.98
N THR A 161 25.61 17.24 -19.80
CA THR A 161 26.60 18.33 -19.60
C THR A 161 28.04 17.85 -19.57
N GLU A 162 28.32 16.56 -19.38
CA GLU A 162 29.70 16.04 -19.39
C GLU A 162 30.28 15.80 -20.82
N LYS A 163 29.41 15.52 -21.80
CA LYS A 163 29.88 15.32 -23.19
C LYS A 163 30.31 16.63 -23.85
N THR A 164 29.71 17.75 -23.53
CA THR A 164 30.03 19.05 -24.12
C THR A 164 31.35 19.63 -23.55
N ARG A 165 31.67 19.35 -22.29
CA ARG A 165 32.95 19.80 -21.69
C ARG A 165 34.17 19.02 -22.14
N ARG A 166 34.04 17.79 -22.65
CA ARG A 166 35.14 17.00 -23.20
C ARG A 166 35.48 17.37 -24.65
N SER A 167 34.54 17.90 -25.43
CA SER A 167 34.76 18.30 -26.79
C SER A 167 35.48 19.68 -26.93
N SER A 168 35.29 20.59 -25.95
CA SER A 168 35.93 21.92 -25.96
C SER A 168 37.38 21.96 -25.43
N ARG A 169 37.90 20.84 -24.88
CA ARG A 169 39.30 20.73 -24.42
C ARG A 169 40.24 20.03 -25.43
N ARG A 170 39.75 19.74 -26.64
CA ARG A 170 40.56 19.13 -27.72
C ARG A 170 40.65 20.02 -28.98
N ARG A 171 40.55 21.33 -28.82
CA ARG A 171 40.94 22.30 -29.87
C ARG A 171 41.96 23.26 -29.32
#